data_3640946bea25f501f2a2e46d715d4e6d
#
_entry.id   3640946bea25f501f2a2e46d715d4e6d
#
_cell.length_a   1.000
_cell.length_b   1.000
_cell.length_c   1.000
_cell.angle_alpha   90.00
_cell.angle_beta   90.00
_cell.angle_gamma   90.00
#
_symmetry.space_group_name_H-M   'P 1'
#
loop_
_entity.id
_entity.type
_entity.pdbx_description
1 polymer ?
#
loop_
_entity_poly.entity_id
_entity_poly.type
_entity_poly.pdbx_seq_one_letter_code
_entity_poly.pdbx_strand_id
1 'polypeptide(L)'
;MAVIGTITVTSAGTAVQNPVSGNCRGIMWRARADNTGAVYVGYSNVSSTNGVHISPGDAFTALFNGYERLESWYADAATNSDKVDFIADNS
;
A
#
# COMPACT_ATOMS: atom_id res chain seq x y z
N MET A 1 -8.13 -12.86 -11.83
CA MET A 1 -7.52 -13.49 -10.64
C MET A 1 -7.08 -12.41 -9.67
N ALA A 2 -7.18 -12.68 -8.40
CA ALA A 2 -6.77 -11.70 -7.37
C ALA A 2 -5.38 -12.05 -6.83
N VAL A 3 -4.62 -11.00 -6.49
CA VAL A 3 -3.33 -11.12 -5.83
C VAL A 3 -3.46 -10.44 -4.47
N ILE A 4 -3.09 -11.15 -3.42
CA ILE A 4 -3.21 -10.66 -2.04
C ILE A 4 -1.81 -10.59 -1.44
N GLY A 5 -1.53 -9.53 -0.69
CA GLY A 5 -0.25 -9.38 -0.03
C GLY A 5 -0.28 -8.33 1.06
N THR A 6 0.88 -8.17 1.69
CA THR A 6 1.06 -7.22 2.79
C THR A 6 2.39 -6.51 2.61
N ILE A 7 2.39 -5.20 2.84
CA ILE A 7 3.63 -4.42 2.97
C ILE A 7 3.80 -4.09 4.45
N THR A 8 4.96 -4.47 5.00
CA THR A 8 5.34 -4.10 6.37
C THR A 8 6.36 -2.98 6.29
N VAL A 9 6.05 -1.84 6.92
CA VAL A 9 6.98 -0.70 6.98
C VAL A 9 7.80 -0.85 8.24
N THR A 10 8.98 -1.44 8.09
CA THR A 10 9.86 -1.73 9.22
C THR A 10 10.31 -0.46 9.92
N SER A 11 10.66 0.57 9.16
CA SER A 11 11.13 1.85 9.70
C SER A 11 10.28 2.98 9.17
N ALA A 12 9.60 3.68 10.07
CA ALA A 12 8.81 4.86 9.72
C ALA A 12 9.69 5.90 9.01
N GLY A 13 9.18 6.45 7.92
CA GLY A 13 9.92 7.41 7.11
C GLY A 13 10.75 6.77 5.99
N THR A 14 10.83 5.44 5.93
CA THR A 14 11.52 4.73 4.86
C THR A 14 10.51 3.92 4.06
N ALA A 15 10.22 4.37 2.84
CA ALA A 15 9.24 3.72 1.98
C ALA A 15 9.69 2.30 1.60
N VAL A 16 8.75 1.37 1.60
CA VAL A 16 8.99 -0.03 1.28
C VAL A 16 8.25 -0.37 0.00
N GLN A 17 8.98 -0.94 -0.95
CA GLN A 17 8.40 -1.39 -2.21
C GLN A 17 7.47 -2.58 -1.98
N ASN A 18 6.38 -2.63 -2.73
CA ASN A 18 5.51 -3.79 -2.72
C ASN A 18 6.34 -5.04 -3.08
N PRO A 19 6.36 -6.06 -2.21
CA PRO A 19 7.15 -7.26 -2.47
C PRO A 19 6.55 -8.16 -3.56
N VAL A 20 5.31 -7.90 -3.97
CA VAL A 20 4.63 -8.68 -5.01
C VAL A 20 4.71 -7.90 -6.31
N SER A 21 5.10 -8.60 -7.39
CA SER A 21 5.18 -8.01 -8.72
C SER A 21 4.04 -8.52 -9.60
N GLY A 22 3.79 -7.82 -10.69
CA GLY A 22 2.79 -8.21 -11.68
C GLY A 22 1.92 -7.04 -12.08
N ASN A 23 1.05 -7.27 -13.07
CA ASN A 23 0.12 -6.27 -13.54
C ASN A 23 -1.17 -6.31 -12.73
N CYS A 24 -1.82 -5.15 -12.58
CA CYS A 24 -3.13 -5.08 -11.93
C CYS A 24 -3.97 -3.98 -12.59
N ARG A 25 -5.28 -4.12 -12.48
CA ARG A 25 -6.23 -3.13 -12.99
C ARG A 25 -6.86 -2.33 -11.86
N GLY A 26 -6.71 -2.79 -10.65
CA GLY A 26 -7.17 -2.10 -9.46
C GLY A 26 -6.55 -2.72 -8.22
N ILE A 27 -6.40 -1.92 -7.18
CA ILE A 27 -5.86 -2.37 -5.90
C ILE A 27 -6.72 -1.77 -4.79
N MET A 28 -7.13 -2.62 -3.84
CA MET A 28 -7.72 -2.14 -2.61
C MET A 28 -6.67 -2.27 -1.50
N TRP A 29 -6.43 -1.18 -0.80
CA TRP A 29 -5.49 -1.12 0.32
C TRP A 29 -6.25 -0.98 1.62
N ARG A 30 -5.79 -1.66 2.65
CA ARG A 30 -6.37 -1.52 3.98
C ARG A 30 -5.28 -1.47 5.03
N ALA A 31 -5.28 -0.40 5.83
CA ALA A 31 -4.42 -0.34 7.00
C ALA A 31 -4.98 -1.29 8.06
N ARG A 32 -4.11 -2.12 8.63
CA ARG A 32 -4.55 -3.06 9.67
C ARG A 32 -5.10 -2.30 10.87
N ALA A 33 -6.15 -2.82 11.47
CA ALA A 33 -6.80 -2.19 12.60
C ALA A 33 -5.89 -2.11 13.83
N ASP A 34 -4.90 -3.01 13.93
CA ASP A 34 -3.95 -3.02 15.03
C ASP A 34 -2.72 -2.15 14.78
N ASN A 35 -2.66 -1.41 13.67
CA ASN A 35 -1.61 -0.44 13.45
C ASN A 35 -1.66 0.65 14.53
N THR A 36 -0.48 1.18 14.87
CA THR A 36 -0.40 2.28 15.83
C THR A 36 -0.74 3.62 15.18
N GLY A 37 -0.33 3.81 13.93
CA GLY A 37 -0.57 5.06 13.21
C GLY A 37 -1.00 4.84 11.78
N ALA A 38 -1.09 5.93 11.02
CA ALA A 38 -1.49 5.87 9.63
C ALA A 38 -0.40 5.25 8.77
N VAL A 39 -0.82 4.62 7.66
CA VAL A 39 0.07 4.20 6.59
C VAL A 39 -0.18 5.08 5.38
N TYR A 40 0.83 5.21 4.52
CA TYR A 40 0.77 6.04 3.32
C TYR A 40 1.11 5.17 2.13
N VAL A 41 0.28 5.19 1.09
CA VAL A 41 0.56 4.42 -0.12
C VAL A 41 0.72 5.34 -1.32
N GLY A 42 1.59 4.97 -2.22
CA GLY A 42 1.90 5.77 -3.41
C GLY A 42 3.02 5.14 -4.19
N TYR A 43 3.74 5.96 -4.93
CA TYR A 43 4.89 5.53 -5.71
C TYR A 43 6.18 5.67 -4.87
N SER A 44 7.34 5.55 -5.51
CA SER A 44 8.62 5.45 -4.79
C SER A 44 8.94 6.66 -3.91
N ASN A 45 8.30 7.80 -4.13
CA ASN A 45 8.50 9.00 -3.33
C ASN A 45 7.44 9.20 -2.25
N VAL A 46 6.70 8.15 -1.91
CA VAL A 46 5.64 8.24 -0.89
C VAL A 46 6.24 8.61 0.48
N SER A 47 5.51 9.47 1.19
CA SER A 47 5.90 9.92 2.52
C SER A 47 4.65 10.40 3.27
N SER A 48 4.84 10.89 4.49
CA SER A 48 3.74 11.45 5.28
C SER A 48 3.08 12.66 4.62
N THR A 49 3.78 13.30 3.67
CA THR A 49 3.26 14.48 2.96
C THR A 49 2.97 14.20 1.48
N ASN A 50 3.17 12.97 1.02
CA ASN A 50 3.00 12.63 -0.39
C ASN A 50 2.48 11.20 -0.50
N GLY A 51 1.21 11.05 -0.84
CA GLY A 51 0.57 9.75 -0.98
C GLY A 51 -0.82 9.78 -0.37
N VAL A 52 -1.44 8.62 -0.34
CA VAL A 52 -2.78 8.46 0.24
C VAL A 52 -2.63 8.00 1.69
N HIS A 53 -3.20 8.77 2.61
CA HIS A 53 -3.20 8.44 4.04
C HIS A 53 -4.33 7.46 4.33
N ILE A 54 -4.01 6.37 5.03
CA ILE A 54 -4.99 5.38 5.44
C ILE A 54 -4.85 5.19 6.95
N SER A 55 -5.88 5.58 7.69
CA SER A 55 -5.89 5.40 9.14
C SER A 55 -6.08 3.93 9.51
N PRO A 56 -5.67 3.49 10.71
CA PRO A 56 -5.87 2.09 11.12
C PRO A 56 -7.33 1.65 10.93
N GLY A 57 -7.52 0.54 10.23
CA GLY A 57 -8.85 0.00 9.93
C GLY A 57 -9.53 0.56 8.71
N ASP A 58 -9.03 1.65 8.15
CA ASP A 58 -9.61 2.25 6.94
C ASP A 58 -9.08 1.57 5.68
N ALA A 59 -9.80 1.77 4.58
CA ALA A 59 -9.46 1.20 3.29
C ALA A 59 -9.50 2.26 2.20
N PHE A 60 -8.76 2.02 1.13
CA PHE A 60 -8.69 2.87 -0.05
C PHE A 60 -8.61 1.98 -1.28
N THR A 61 -9.38 2.30 -2.31
CA THR A 61 -9.38 1.55 -3.56
C THR A 61 -8.92 2.45 -4.70
N ALA A 62 -7.95 1.97 -5.46
CA ALA A 62 -7.47 2.63 -6.67
C ALA A 62 -7.90 1.81 -7.88
N LEU A 63 -8.55 2.45 -8.84
CA LEU A 63 -8.95 1.83 -10.10
C LEU A 63 -8.19 2.51 -11.22
N PHE A 64 -7.70 1.71 -12.18
CA PHE A 64 -6.86 2.20 -13.25
C PHE A 64 -7.54 2.00 -14.60
N ASN A 65 -7.26 2.93 -15.52
CA ASN A 65 -7.70 2.82 -16.90
C ASN A 65 -6.60 2.08 -17.68
N GLY A 66 -6.57 0.76 -17.54
CA GLY A 66 -5.53 -0.10 -18.08
C GLY A 66 -4.81 -0.83 -16.95
N TYR A 67 -3.56 -1.22 -17.20
CA TYR A 67 -2.78 -1.97 -16.20
C TYR A 67 -1.76 -1.08 -15.51
N GLU A 68 -1.60 -1.30 -14.20
CA GLU A 68 -0.51 -0.79 -13.40
C GLU A 68 0.35 -1.96 -12.94
N ARG A 69 1.59 -1.68 -12.56
CA ARG A 69 2.48 -2.71 -12.02
C ARG A 69 2.45 -2.62 -10.51
N LEU A 70 2.24 -3.78 -9.87
CA LEU A 70 2.21 -3.86 -8.40
C LEU A 70 3.49 -3.35 -7.78
N GLU A 71 4.63 -3.68 -8.38
CA GLU A 71 5.95 -3.29 -7.87
C GLU A 71 6.25 -1.80 -7.99
N SER A 72 5.40 -1.04 -8.70
CA SER A 72 5.53 0.42 -8.72
C SER A 72 4.97 1.09 -7.46
N TRP A 73 4.26 0.35 -6.65
CA TRP A 73 3.61 0.87 -5.45
C TRP A 73 4.49 0.65 -4.23
N TYR A 74 4.52 1.65 -3.38
CA TYR A 74 5.31 1.68 -2.15
C TYR A 74 4.40 2.08 -0.99
N ALA A 75 4.81 1.75 0.22
CA ALA A 75 4.12 2.20 1.42
C ALA A 75 5.12 2.76 2.42
N ASP A 76 4.69 3.77 3.16
CA ASP A 76 5.39 4.31 4.30
C ASP A 76 4.41 4.33 5.47
N ALA A 77 4.89 4.65 6.66
CA ALA A 77 4.05 4.65 7.85
C ALA A 77 4.54 5.68 8.84
N ALA A 78 3.63 6.11 9.71
CA ALA A 78 3.96 7.02 10.80
C ALA A 78 4.71 6.32 11.93
N THR A 79 4.55 5.00 12.05
CA THR A 79 5.08 4.21 13.16
C THR A 79 5.77 2.96 12.62
N ASN A 80 6.88 2.57 13.25
CA ASN A 80 7.62 1.37 12.87
C ASN A 80 6.73 0.12 12.93
N SER A 81 6.93 -0.78 11.98
CA SER A 81 6.29 -2.11 11.92
C SER A 81 4.80 -2.09 11.61
N ASP A 82 4.21 -0.94 11.30
CA ASP A 82 2.83 -0.90 10.83
C ASP A 82 2.72 -1.52 9.43
N LYS A 83 1.54 -2.03 9.12
CA LYS A 83 1.33 -2.84 7.92
C LYS A 83 0.13 -2.34 7.12
N VAL A 84 0.20 -2.53 5.81
CA VAL A 84 -0.93 -2.35 4.93
C VAL A 84 -1.14 -3.63 4.12
N ASP A 85 -2.36 -4.14 4.13
CA ASP A 85 -2.76 -5.27 3.32
C ASP A 85 -3.35 -4.78 2.01
N PHE A 86 -3.23 -5.58 0.96
CA PHE A 86 -3.86 -5.23 -0.31
C PHE A 86 -4.41 -6.46 -1.01
N ILE A 87 -5.40 -6.21 -1.85
CA ILE A 87 -5.88 -7.19 -2.82
C ILE A 87 -5.94 -6.49 -4.18
N ALA A 88 -5.36 -7.11 -5.19
CA ALA A 88 -5.28 -6.54 -6.51
C ALA A 88 -5.96 -7.44 -7.53
N ASP A 89 -6.61 -6.80 -8.51
CA ASP A 89 -7.22 -7.50 -9.64
C ASP A 89 -6.24 -7.49 -10.80
N ASN A 90 -5.74 -8.67 -11.16
CA ASN A 90 -4.80 -8.81 -12.27
C ASN A 90 -5.39 -9.58 -13.46
N SER A 91 -6.71 -9.66 -13.54
CA SER A 91 -7.37 -10.37 -14.65
C SER A 91 -7.33 -9.61 -15.97
#